data_a314ffbed925277cd593dde1dc51c02d
#
_entry.id   a314ffbed925277cd593dde1dc51c02d
#
_cell.length_a   1.000
_cell.length_b   1.000
_cell.length_c   1.000
_cell.angle_alpha   90.00
_cell.angle_beta   90.00
_cell.angle_gamma   90.00
#
_symmetry.space_group_name_H-M   'P 1'
#
loop_
_entity.id
_entity.type
_entity.pdbx_description
1 polymer ?
#
loop_
_entity_poly.entity_id
_entity_poly.type
_entity_poly.pdbx_seq_one_letter_code
_entity_poly.pdbx_strand_id
1 'polypeptide(L)'
;MSAFGYNEFITKSGAYTVLPADSGTVINVTATATITLPATVVGIAPIIRVGADGITVTVAPNASDNIYGAQITAADNKAVIFTNSPAGSFIQLIADGTAAGGWAIARLDLGGSSSTFARAA
;
A
#
# COMPACT_ATOMS: atom_id res chain seq x y z
N MET A 1 -3.11 -14.10 -17.28
CA MET A 1 -2.48 -12.76 -17.07
C MET A 1 -3.51 -11.68 -17.28
N SER A 2 -3.49 -10.66 -16.45
CA SER A 2 -4.42 -9.55 -16.58
C SER A 2 -3.97 -8.58 -17.68
N ALA A 3 -4.92 -8.13 -18.51
CA ALA A 3 -4.67 -7.10 -19.53
C ALA A 3 -4.45 -5.72 -18.90
N PHE A 4 -4.75 -5.54 -17.63
CA PHE A 4 -4.67 -4.26 -16.93
C PHE A 4 -3.46 -4.14 -16.02
N GLY A 5 -2.53 -5.08 -16.10
CA GLY A 5 -1.28 -5.02 -15.34
C GLY A 5 -1.38 -5.53 -13.90
N TYR A 6 -2.49 -6.13 -13.50
CA TYR A 6 -2.57 -6.82 -12.23
C TYR A 6 -2.99 -8.28 -12.44
N ASN A 7 -2.55 -9.14 -11.54
CA ASN A 7 -2.76 -10.58 -11.69
C ASN A 7 -4.06 -11.04 -11.05
N GLU A 8 -4.49 -10.41 -9.97
CA GLU A 8 -5.54 -10.94 -9.13
C GLU A 8 -6.15 -9.82 -8.29
N PHE A 9 -7.34 -10.07 -7.80
CA PHE A 9 -8.05 -9.17 -6.89
C PHE A 9 -8.47 -10.01 -5.69
N ILE A 10 -7.88 -9.74 -4.52
CA ILE A 10 -8.20 -10.48 -3.29
C ILE A 10 -8.75 -9.53 -2.24
N THR A 11 -9.68 -10.02 -1.43
CA THR A 11 -10.36 -9.21 -0.42
C THR A 11 -9.93 -9.66 0.97
N LYS A 12 -9.53 -8.69 1.80
CA LYS A 12 -9.13 -8.92 3.18
C LYS A 12 -9.92 -8.02 4.12
N SER A 13 -10.47 -8.60 5.17
CA SER A 13 -11.21 -7.85 6.19
C SER A 13 -10.44 -7.71 7.49
N GLY A 14 -9.16 -7.98 7.50
CA GLY A 14 -8.29 -7.88 8.67
C GLY A 14 -6.85 -7.71 8.25
N ALA A 15 -5.94 -7.75 9.23
CA ALA A 15 -4.52 -7.62 8.98
C ALA A 15 -4.02 -8.68 7.99
N TYR A 16 -3.14 -8.27 7.10
CA TYR A 16 -2.59 -9.15 6.07
C TYR A 16 -1.14 -8.76 5.79
N THR A 17 -0.29 -9.76 5.64
CA THR A 17 1.09 -9.54 5.20
C THR A 17 1.18 -9.89 3.72
N VAL A 18 1.53 -8.90 2.91
CA VAL A 18 1.68 -9.07 1.46
C VAL A 18 2.84 -10.03 1.20
N LEU A 19 2.64 -10.94 0.26
CA LEU A 19 3.66 -11.90 -0.16
C LEU A 19 4.31 -11.43 -1.47
N PRO A 20 5.56 -11.81 -1.73
CA PRO A 20 6.16 -11.50 -3.04
C PRO A 20 5.32 -11.99 -4.22
N ALA A 21 4.62 -13.11 -4.06
CA ALA A 21 3.73 -13.64 -5.09
C ALA A 21 2.51 -12.75 -5.35
N ASP A 22 2.21 -11.82 -4.47
CA ASP A 22 1.10 -10.86 -4.64
C ASP A 22 1.46 -9.69 -5.55
N SER A 23 2.65 -9.68 -6.14
CA SER A 23 3.05 -8.62 -7.07
C SER A 23 2.01 -8.50 -8.20
N GLY A 24 1.53 -7.29 -8.44
CA GLY A 24 0.47 -7.05 -9.41
C GLY A 24 -0.93 -7.38 -8.92
N THR A 25 -1.08 -7.90 -7.70
CA THR A 25 -2.37 -8.22 -7.10
C THR A 25 -2.96 -6.99 -6.43
N VAL A 26 -4.27 -6.80 -6.60
CA VAL A 26 -5.02 -5.79 -5.86
C VAL A 26 -5.48 -6.40 -4.55
N ILE A 27 -5.03 -5.84 -3.44
CA ILE A 27 -5.44 -6.24 -2.10
C ILE A 27 -6.52 -5.28 -1.64
N ASN A 28 -7.76 -5.76 -1.69
CA ASN A 28 -8.95 -4.96 -1.37
C ASN A 28 -9.26 -5.09 0.12
N VAL A 29 -9.11 -4.00 0.86
CA VAL A 29 -9.24 -4.00 2.33
C VAL A 29 -10.61 -3.45 2.70
N THR A 30 -11.43 -4.25 3.37
CA THR A 30 -12.84 -3.92 3.64
C THR A 30 -13.13 -3.52 5.09
N ALA A 31 -12.12 -3.51 5.95
CA ALA A 31 -12.25 -3.06 7.33
C ALA A 31 -10.96 -2.37 7.75
N THR A 32 -11.02 -1.55 8.79
CA THR A 32 -9.81 -0.93 9.36
C THR A 32 -8.79 -1.99 9.69
N ALA A 33 -7.60 -1.90 9.06
CA ALA A 33 -6.59 -2.92 9.19
C ALA A 33 -5.21 -2.38 8.81
N THR A 34 -4.18 -3.13 9.21
CA THR A 34 -2.80 -2.89 8.79
C THR A 34 -2.40 -3.93 7.76
N ILE A 35 -1.92 -3.46 6.62
CA ILE A 35 -1.36 -4.30 5.57
C ILE A 35 0.15 -4.13 5.62
N THR A 36 0.86 -5.21 5.91
CA THR A 36 2.33 -5.19 6.04
C THR A 36 2.97 -5.63 4.74
N LEU A 37 3.92 -4.86 4.25
CA LEU A 37 4.66 -5.16 3.03
C LEU A 37 5.76 -6.19 3.33
N PRO A 38 6.14 -7.03 2.35
CA PRO A 38 7.26 -7.94 2.51
C PRO A 38 8.59 -7.20 2.46
N ALA A 39 9.68 -7.91 2.71
CA ALA A 39 11.02 -7.36 2.46
C ALA A 39 11.13 -6.96 0.99
N THR A 40 11.86 -5.89 0.72
CA THR A 40 11.97 -5.37 -0.64
C THR A 40 12.74 -6.33 -1.54
N VAL A 41 12.12 -6.69 -2.66
CA VAL A 41 12.76 -7.38 -3.78
C VAL A 41 12.40 -6.57 -5.01
N VAL A 42 13.38 -6.16 -5.77
CA VAL A 42 13.18 -5.24 -6.90
C VAL A 42 12.07 -5.72 -7.83
N GLY A 43 11.17 -4.82 -8.17
CA GLY A 43 10.09 -5.07 -9.11
C GLY A 43 8.80 -5.63 -8.51
N ILE A 44 8.77 -6.00 -7.23
CA ILE A 44 7.50 -6.39 -6.58
C ILE A 44 6.60 -5.15 -6.51
N ALA A 45 5.38 -5.27 -6.98
CA ALA A 45 4.48 -4.12 -7.14
C ALA A 45 3.04 -4.44 -6.71
N PRO A 46 2.75 -4.53 -5.40
CA PRO A 46 1.38 -4.75 -4.94
C PRO A 46 0.55 -3.48 -5.04
N ILE A 47 -0.77 -3.66 -5.09
CA ILE A 47 -1.73 -2.56 -5.07
C ILE A 47 -2.62 -2.76 -3.85
N ILE A 48 -2.70 -1.76 -2.98
CA ILE A 48 -3.58 -1.79 -1.81
C ILE A 48 -4.74 -0.82 -2.07
N ARG A 49 -5.96 -1.35 -2.01
CA ARG A 49 -7.19 -0.62 -2.30
C ARG A 49 -8.04 -0.52 -1.05
N VAL A 50 -8.59 0.66 -0.80
CA VAL A 50 -9.60 0.86 0.23
C VAL A 50 -10.93 0.32 -0.32
N GLY A 51 -11.47 -0.70 0.32
CA GLY A 51 -12.64 -1.42 -0.18
C GLY A 51 -13.96 -1.04 0.49
N ALA A 52 -13.96 -0.13 1.45
CA ALA A 52 -15.16 0.35 2.11
C ALA A 52 -14.97 1.78 2.58
N ASP A 53 -16.05 2.53 2.64
CA ASP A 53 -16.01 3.92 3.11
C ASP A 53 -15.74 4.00 4.61
N GLY A 54 -15.02 5.03 5.03
CA GLY A 54 -14.87 5.38 6.44
C GLY A 54 -13.90 4.53 7.23
N ILE A 55 -13.15 3.65 6.58
CA ILE A 55 -12.14 2.83 7.25
C ILE A 55 -10.76 3.50 7.23
N THR A 56 -9.88 3.02 8.11
CA THR A 56 -8.48 3.43 8.14
C THR A 56 -7.62 2.26 7.67
N VAL A 57 -6.87 2.45 6.60
CA VAL A 57 -5.97 1.44 6.07
C VAL A 57 -4.53 1.91 6.27
N THR A 58 -3.79 1.13 7.04
CA THR A 58 -2.37 1.39 7.31
C THR A 58 -1.53 0.47 6.45
N VAL A 59 -0.59 1.02 5.69
CA VAL A 59 0.36 0.24 4.90
C VAL A 59 1.72 0.38 5.56
N ALA A 60 2.19 -0.69 6.17
CA ALA A 60 3.41 -0.71 6.97
C ALA A 60 4.55 -1.39 6.21
N PRO A 61 5.76 -0.81 6.21
CA PRO A 61 6.91 -1.46 5.61
C PRO A 61 7.41 -2.59 6.50
N ASN A 62 8.24 -3.47 5.94
CA ASN A 62 8.91 -4.51 6.69
C ASN A 62 10.13 -3.93 7.42
N ALA A 63 10.26 -4.22 8.71
CA ALA A 63 11.42 -3.84 9.52
C ALA A 63 11.84 -2.37 9.28
N SER A 64 13.07 -2.14 8.86
CA SER A 64 13.60 -0.80 8.64
C SER A 64 13.42 -0.28 7.22
N ASP A 65 12.64 -0.97 6.40
CA ASP A 65 12.32 -0.47 5.05
C ASP A 65 11.54 0.84 5.15
N ASN A 66 11.51 1.59 4.06
CA ASN A 66 10.81 2.87 4.03
C ASN A 66 9.86 2.97 2.84
N ILE A 67 8.94 3.91 2.92
CA ILE A 67 7.98 4.22 1.85
C ILE A 67 8.14 5.70 1.51
N TYR A 68 8.21 6.01 0.24
CA TYR A 68 8.40 7.38 -0.22
C TYR A 68 7.71 7.65 -1.55
N GLY A 69 7.57 8.92 -1.90
CA GLY A 69 6.91 9.38 -3.11
C GLY A 69 5.58 10.04 -2.78
N ALA A 70 4.91 10.63 -3.75
CA ALA A 70 3.65 11.36 -3.55
C ALA A 70 3.75 12.36 -2.38
N GLN A 71 4.88 13.06 -2.27
CA GLN A 71 5.20 14.03 -1.21
C GLN A 71 5.42 13.40 0.17
N ILE A 72 5.55 12.09 0.25
CA ILE A 72 5.90 11.39 1.48
C ILE A 72 7.42 11.30 1.56
N THR A 73 7.99 11.80 2.64
CA THR A 73 9.43 11.71 2.88
C THR A 73 9.76 10.33 3.45
N ALA A 74 10.78 9.68 2.91
CA ALA A 74 11.22 8.38 3.40
C ALA A 74 11.65 8.46 4.86
N ALA A 75 11.22 7.48 5.65
CA ALA A 75 11.69 7.31 7.02
C ALA A 75 11.56 5.83 7.38
N ASP A 76 12.62 5.29 7.97
CA ASP A 76 12.68 3.87 8.29
C ASP A 76 11.53 3.45 9.19
N ASN A 77 10.92 2.34 8.87
CA ASN A 77 9.86 1.71 9.65
C ASN A 77 8.63 2.60 9.87
N LYS A 78 8.36 3.51 8.95
CA LYS A 78 7.17 4.38 9.05
C LYS A 78 6.13 3.99 8.02
N ALA A 79 4.94 3.67 8.50
CA ALA A 79 3.80 3.34 7.67
C ALA A 79 3.23 4.58 6.98
N VAL A 80 2.43 4.36 5.95
CA VAL A 80 1.55 5.37 5.37
C VAL A 80 0.11 4.98 5.67
N ILE A 81 -0.75 5.95 5.90
CA ILE A 81 -2.09 5.73 6.44
C ILE A 81 -3.13 6.46 5.60
N PHE A 82 -4.12 5.71 5.12
CA PHE A 82 -5.35 6.27 4.55
C PHE A 82 -6.35 6.42 5.69
N THR A 83 -6.79 7.63 5.96
CA THR A 83 -7.78 7.89 7.00
C THR A 83 -9.06 8.39 6.35
N ASN A 84 -10.17 7.71 6.64
CA ASN A 84 -11.49 8.10 6.16
C ASN A 84 -11.56 8.25 4.63
N SER A 85 -10.83 7.41 3.90
CA SER A 85 -10.85 7.43 2.45
C SER A 85 -12.07 6.70 1.92
N PRO A 86 -12.66 7.14 0.81
CA PRO A 86 -13.77 6.43 0.20
C PRO A 86 -13.31 5.13 -0.46
N ALA A 87 -14.25 4.20 -0.59
CA ALA A 87 -14.00 2.97 -1.34
C ALA A 87 -13.50 3.32 -2.74
N GLY A 88 -12.47 2.60 -3.18
CA GLY A 88 -11.83 2.85 -4.46
C GLY A 88 -10.51 3.62 -4.36
N SER A 89 -10.23 4.29 -3.25
CA SER A 89 -8.91 4.88 -3.03
C SER A 89 -7.86 3.78 -3.05
N PHE A 90 -6.70 4.04 -3.63
CA PHE A 90 -5.67 3.00 -3.72
C PHE A 90 -4.27 3.57 -3.76
N ILE A 91 -3.30 2.72 -3.45
CA ILE A 91 -1.87 2.99 -3.61
C ILE A 91 -1.22 1.82 -4.31
N GLN A 92 -0.40 2.09 -5.30
CA GLN A 92 0.49 1.10 -5.89
C GLN A 92 1.92 1.41 -5.50
N LEU A 93 2.60 0.40 -4.98
CA LEU A 93 3.98 0.51 -4.50
C LEU A 93 4.88 -0.39 -5.36
N ILE A 94 6.11 0.06 -5.55
CA ILE A 94 7.12 -0.74 -6.26
C ILE A 94 8.37 -0.78 -5.40
N ALA A 95 8.86 -1.99 -5.13
CA ALA A 95 10.14 -2.15 -4.44
C ALA A 95 11.26 -1.70 -5.36
N ASP A 96 12.08 -0.75 -4.89
CA ASP A 96 13.09 -0.10 -5.73
C ASP A 96 14.43 -0.86 -5.78
N GLY A 97 14.58 -1.89 -4.96
CA GLY A 97 15.79 -2.72 -4.95
C GLY A 97 17.01 -2.06 -4.34
N THR A 98 16.86 -0.92 -3.67
CA THR A 98 18.00 -0.28 -3.01
C THR A 98 18.40 -1.04 -1.76
N ALA A 99 19.66 -0.89 -1.35
CA ALA A 99 20.17 -1.52 -0.13
C ALA A 99 19.45 -1.00 1.12
N ALA A 100 18.91 0.20 1.07
CA ALA A 100 18.14 0.79 2.17
C ALA A 100 16.72 0.23 2.30
N GLY A 101 16.26 -0.54 1.32
CA GLY A 101 14.92 -1.15 1.38
C GLY A 101 13.79 -0.18 1.12
N GLY A 102 13.73 0.44 -0.06
CA GLY A 102 12.72 1.44 -0.39
C GLY A 102 11.52 0.89 -1.16
N TRP A 103 10.33 1.37 -0.78
CA TRP A 103 9.09 1.20 -1.52
C TRP A 103 8.70 2.53 -2.13
N ALA A 104 8.79 2.64 -3.45
CA ALA A 104 8.38 3.85 -4.16
C ALA A 104 6.87 3.83 -4.39
N ILE A 105 6.20 4.96 -4.11
CA ILE A 105 4.79 5.10 -4.44
C ILE A 105 4.69 5.41 -5.93
N ALA A 106 4.20 4.43 -6.70
CA ALA A 106 4.07 4.57 -8.13
C ALA A 106 2.77 5.28 -8.51
N ARG A 107 1.68 5.02 -7.78
CA ARG A 107 0.36 5.60 -8.03
C ARG A 107 -0.37 5.78 -6.71
N LEU A 108 -1.10 6.88 -6.59
CA LEU A 108 -1.91 7.17 -5.43
C LEU A 108 -3.19 7.86 -5.89
N ASP A 109 -4.34 7.34 -5.47
CA ASP A 109 -5.64 7.94 -5.74
C ASP A 109 -6.42 8.05 -4.43
N LEU A 110 -6.76 9.27 -4.05
CA LEU A 110 -7.53 9.57 -2.84
C LEU A 110 -8.89 10.09 -3.25
N GLY A 111 -9.83 9.23 -3.51
CA GLY A 111 -11.09 9.56 -4.13
C GLY A 111 -11.98 10.61 -3.46
N GLY A 112 -11.63 11.20 -2.32
CA GLY A 112 -12.51 12.13 -1.63
C GLY A 112 -11.80 13.31 -0.97
N SER A 113 -12.49 14.44 -0.88
CA SER A 113 -11.92 15.68 -0.32
C SER A 113 -11.72 15.61 1.19
N SER A 114 -12.41 14.74 1.89
CA SER A 114 -12.26 14.57 3.35
C SER A 114 -11.26 13.50 3.72
N SER A 115 -10.72 12.77 2.74
CA SER A 115 -9.74 11.74 3.03
C SER A 115 -8.37 12.34 3.30
N THR A 116 -7.61 11.67 4.15
CA THR A 116 -6.22 12.04 4.41
C THR A 116 -5.31 10.86 4.13
N PHE A 117 -4.12 11.18 3.65
CA PHE A 117 -3.07 10.19 3.43
C PHE A 117 -1.78 10.81 3.95
N ALA A 118 -1.15 10.17 4.91
CA ALA A 118 0.04 10.71 5.53
C ALA A 118 0.93 9.60 6.07
N ARG A 119 2.21 9.92 6.20
CA ARG A 119 3.14 9.04 6.88
C ARG A 119 2.85 9.07 8.39
N ALA A 120 2.99 7.93 9.06
CA ALA A 120 2.90 7.85 10.51
C ALA A 120 3.98 8.71 11.16
N ALA A 121 3.66 9.25 12.30
CA ALA A 121 4.58 10.12 13.05
C ALA A 121 5.81 9.36 13.56
#